data_a8dff82efe67143f3dfbe87e6c48e89c
#
_entry.id   a8dff82efe67143f3dfbe87e6c48e89c
#
_cell.length_a   1.000
_cell.length_b   1.000
_cell.length_c   1.000
_cell.angle_alpha   90.00
_cell.angle_beta   90.00
_cell.angle_gamma   90.00
#
_symmetry.space_group_name_H-M   'P 1'
#
loop_
_entity.id
_entity.type
_entity.pdbx_description
1 polymer ?
#
loop_
_entity_poly.entity_id
_entity_poly.type
_entity_poly.pdbx_seq_one_letter_code
_entity_poly.pdbx_strand_id
1 'polypeptide(L)'
;MTAANQIAQTIISDSYFLKLFRTCVERSALRILNISTEEKYTEKEFRDLLRFADLLSTSSISDARNYAYKIITYLNPYCKDNIYYQTVAKAVYSNLGNFPAISYLEADNNNTSNLPFDRSVQNEAKKLIQEVPDGAGHVFTDIQYDLFSKLISSREFSFSGPTSMGKSFVIKAFLRCEIQNTPQENFIILVPSRALINQYVIELKSEMGALLETNNYKIVSNSNIAELPINEQCNYVLILTPERLISYISQEKNPSIGFLFVDEAHKLAQTEDTRSITTYTSIEKTLKKYPDIKLYFASPNVSNPEILLSMFRNGDAENTFKTQETPVAQNLYFIDLLEKKLSYCLNDEFIPINHPVLADISSINDVLLRFGQRSNLIYCNAKSKAINYAKELAATIECSDNQALKRAASIIKAYIHPDYYLADLVEKEIAYHFGNMPQLI
;
A
#
# COMPACT_ATOMS: atom_id res chain seq x y z
N MET A 1 -28.66 -4.69 -12.27
CA MET A 1 -27.82 -3.50 -12.01
C MET A 1 -28.59 -2.57 -11.09
N THR A 2 -27.99 -2.07 -10.02
CA THR A 2 -28.66 -1.15 -9.08
C THR A 2 -28.87 0.22 -9.70
N ALA A 3 -29.85 1.00 -9.23
CA ALA A 3 -30.07 2.38 -9.70
C ALA A 3 -28.83 3.25 -9.54
N ALA A 4 -28.08 3.09 -8.45
CA ALA A 4 -26.82 3.79 -8.22
C ALA A 4 -25.77 3.50 -9.31
N ASN A 5 -25.65 2.24 -9.73
CA ASN A 5 -24.71 1.84 -10.79
C ASN A 5 -25.12 2.39 -12.17
N GLN A 6 -26.43 2.47 -12.46
CA GLN A 6 -26.92 3.07 -13.70
C GLN A 6 -26.63 4.58 -13.76
N ILE A 7 -26.87 5.29 -12.66
CA ILE A 7 -26.55 6.72 -12.54
C ILE A 7 -25.04 6.94 -12.71
N ALA A 8 -24.21 6.13 -12.04
CA ALA A 8 -22.77 6.23 -12.13
C ALA A 8 -22.26 6.03 -13.56
N GLN A 9 -22.76 5.04 -14.30
CA GLN A 9 -22.40 4.82 -15.70
C GLN A 9 -22.80 5.99 -16.59
N THR A 10 -23.99 6.58 -16.37
CA THR A 10 -24.43 7.76 -17.10
C THR A 10 -23.50 8.95 -16.85
N ILE A 11 -23.09 9.17 -15.59
CA ILE A 11 -22.17 10.26 -15.23
C ILE A 11 -20.80 10.05 -15.87
N ILE A 12 -20.22 8.85 -15.79
CA ILE A 12 -18.89 8.55 -16.35
C ILE A 12 -18.83 8.74 -17.87
N SER A 13 -19.95 8.54 -18.58
CA SER A 13 -20.04 8.76 -20.01
C SER A 13 -20.46 10.19 -20.40
N ASP A 14 -20.80 11.05 -19.43
CA ASP A 14 -21.25 12.41 -19.69
C ASP A 14 -20.10 13.35 -20.06
N SER A 15 -20.21 14.04 -21.18
CA SER A 15 -19.16 14.92 -21.71
C SER A 15 -18.86 16.13 -20.82
N TYR A 16 -19.88 16.66 -20.12
CA TYR A 16 -19.70 17.78 -19.19
C TYR A 16 -18.93 17.32 -17.95
N PHE A 17 -19.28 16.16 -17.40
CA PHE A 17 -18.54 15.55 -16.29
C PHE A 17 -17.07 15.33 -16.66
N LEU A 18 -16.80 14.69 -17.78
CA LEU A 18 -15.42 14.39 -18.22
C LEU A 18 -14.59 15.66 -18.40
N LYS A 19 -15.18 16.72 -19.01
CA LYS A 19 -14.50 18.01 -19.13
C LYS A 19 -14.21 18.63 -17.78
N LEU A 20 -15.18 18.63 -16.87
CA LEU A 20 -15.03 19.20 -15.53
C LEU A 20 -14.02 18.44 -14.68
N PHE A 21 -14.03 17.11 -14.76
CA PHE A 21 -13.04 16.26 -14.07
C PHE A 21 -11.63 16.50 -14.63
N ARG A 22 -11.46 16.60 -15.95
CA ARG A 22 -10.17 16.94 -16.56
C ARG A 22 -9.63 18.27 -16.02
N THR A 23 -10.45 19.30 -15.94
CA THR A 23 -10.06 20.59 -15.34
C THR A 23 -9.67 20.43 -13.88
N CYS A 24 -10.36 19.57 -13.13
CA CYS A 24 -10.02 19.29 -11.72
C CYS A 24 -8.64 18.63 -11.58
N VAL A 25 -8.33 17.63 -12.41
CA VAL A 25 -7.02 16.96 -12.42
C VAL A 25 -5.91 17.92 -12.85
N GLU A 26 -6.12 18.71 -13.90
CA GLU A 26 -5.15 19.68 -14.41
C GLU A 26 -4.81 20.74 -13.35
N ARG A 27 -5.80 21.33 -12.69
CA ARG A 27 -5.58 22.29 -11.60
C ARG A 27 -4.81 21.68 -10.42
N SER A 28 -5.15 20.44 -10.07
CA SER A 28 -4.41 19.71 -9.03
C SER A 28 -2.95 19.50 -9.44
N ALA A 29 -2.72 19.12 -10.72
CA ALA A 29 -1.38 18.93 -11.26
C ALA A 29 -0.56 20.22 -11.22
N LEU A 30 -1.10 21.32 -11.71
CA LEU A 30 -0.43 22.63 -11.72
C LEU A 30 -0.06 23.09 -10.29
N ARG A 31 -0.96 22.87 -9.34
CA ARG A 31 -0.70 23.18 -7.93
C ARG A 31 0.44 22.34 -7.34
N ILE A 32 0.43 21.01 -7.55
CA ILE A 32 1.48 20.11 -7.05
C ILE A 32 2.84 20.51 -7.64
N LEU A 33 2.87 20.98 -8.88
CA LEU A 33 4.06 21.44 -9.56
C LEU A 33 4.42 22.91 -9.22
N ASN A 34 3.75 23.53 -8.25
CA ASN A 34 3.95 24.93 -7.85
C ASN A 34 3.81 25.91 -9.01
N ILE A 35 2.96 25.61 -9.99
CA ILE A 35 2.62 26.49 -11.10
C ILE A 35 1.39 27.30 -10.69
N SER A 36 1.54 28.62 -10.59
CA SER A 36 0.43 29.50 -10.22
C SER A 36 -0.64 29.55 -11.32
N THR A 37 -1.89 29.32 -10.94
CA THR A 37 -3.05 29.53 -11.80
C THR A 37 -3.95 30.57 -11.14
N GLU A 38 -4.32 31.59 -11.88
CA GLU A 38 -5.27 32.63 -11.42
C GLU A 38 -6.73 32.11 -11.43
N GLU A 39 -7.00 31.02 -12.18
CA GLU A 39 -8.34 30.48 -12.36
C GLU A 39 -8.85 29.75 -11.13
N LYS A 40 -9.88 30.31 -10.52
CA LYS A 40 -10.67 29.68 -9.46
C LYS A 40 -11.83 28.89 -10.07
N TYR A 41 -12.31 27.86 -9.36
CA TYR A 41 -13.58 27.21 -9.71
C TYR A 41 -14.72 28.22 -9.61
N THR A 42 -15.58 28.23 -10.60
CA THR A 42 -16.87 28.92 -10.47
C THR A 42 -17.72 28.19 -9.41
N GLU A 43 -18.65 28.91 -8.81
CA GLU A 43 -19.54 28.31 -7.80
C GLU A 43 -20.37 27.14 -8.38
N LYS A 44 -20.69 27.20 -9.67
CA LYS A 44 -21.39 26.13 -10.38
C LYS A 44 -20.48 24.91 -10.53
N GLU A 45 -19.27 25.05 -11.04
CA GLU A 45 -18.30 23.96 -11.22
C GLU A 45 -18.00 23.25 -9.89
N PHE A 46 -17.79 24.03 -8.84
CA PHE A 46 -17.56 23.52 -7.51
C PHE A 46 -18.72 22.67 -6.98
N ARG A 47 -19.94 23.19 -7.08
CA ARG A 47 -21.15 22.45 -6.66
C ARG A 47 -21.38 21.18 -7.49
N ASP A 48 -21.17 21.28 -8.79
CA ASP A 48 -21.39 20.14 -9.69
C ASP A 48 -20.35 19.03 -9.44
N LEU A 49 -19.07 19.38 -9.20
CA LEU A 49 -18.04 18.40 -8.79
C LEU A 49 -18.42 17.67 -7.49
N LEU A 50 -18.88 18.39 -6.49
CA LEU A 50 -19.29 17.79 -5.22
C LEU A 50 -20.51 16.87 -5.37
N ARG A 51 -21.51 17.27 -6.20
CA ARG A 51 -22.67 16.43 -6.50
C ARG A 51 -22.29 15.16 -7.25
N PHE A 52 -21.40 15.27 -8.26
CA PHE A 52 -20.89 14.10 -8.96
C PHE A 52 -20.13 13.18 -8.01
N ALA A 53 -19.28 13.71 -7.13
CA ALA A 53 -18.56 12.90 -6.15
C ALA A 53 -19.52 12.15 -5.20
N ASP A 54 -20.55 12.81 -4.68
CA ASP A 54 -21.55 12.16 -3.81
C ASP A 54 -22.29 11.04 -4.56
N LEU A 55 -22.81 11.29 -5.77
CA LEU A 55 -23.51 10.29 -6.56
C LEU A 55 -22.62 9.09 -6.93
N LEU A 56 -21.41 9.36 -7.42
CA LEU A 56 -20.46 8.33 -7.83
C LEU A 56 -20.01 7.45 -6.64
N SER A 57 -19.91 8.02 -5.45
CA SER A 57 -19.49 7.30 -4.24
C SER A 57 -20.49 6.23 -3.78
N THR A 58 -21.75 6.33 -4.18
CA THR A 58 -22.81 5.36 -3.83
C THR A 58 -22.79 4.11 -4.71
N SER A 59 -22.02 4.12 -5.79
CA SER A 59 -21.91 3.01 -6.73
C SER A 59 -20.98 1.92 -6.23
N SER A 60 -21.18 0.68 -6.69
CA SER A 60 -20.24 -0.43 -6.51
C SER A 60 -19.23 -0.55 -7.67
N ILE A 61 -19.26 0.36 -8.66
CA ILE A 61 -18.33 0.38 -9.79
C ILE A 61 -17.02 1.03 -9.32
N SER A 62 -15.89 0.29 -9.42
CA SER A 62 -14.58 0.76 -8.96
C SER A 62 -14.16 2.09 -9.59
N ASP A 63 -14.38 2.29 -10.89
CA ASP A 63 -14.05 3.54 -11.56
C ASP A 63 -14.85 4.73 -11.02
N ALA A 64 -16.15 4.54 -10.76
CA ALA A 64 -17.00 5.57 -10.17
C ALA A 64 -16.49 5.98 -8.79
N ARG A 65 -16.16 5.01 -7.95
CA ARG A 65 -15.61 5.23 -6.61
C ARG A 65 -14.26 5.94 -6.66
N ASN A 66 -13.40 5.56 -7.61
CA ASN A 66 -12.11 6.23 -7.85
C ASN A 66 -12.28 7.69 -8.28
N TYR A 67 -13.25 7.99 -9.18
CA TYR A 67 -13.58 9.37 -9.55
C TYR A 67 -14.04 10.18 -8.34
N ALA A 68 -14.97 9.64 -7.55
CA ALA A 68 -15.47 10.30 -6.35
C ALA A 68 -14.33 10.65 -5.37
N TYR A 69 -13.47 9.69 -5.10
CA TYR A 69 -12.31 9.87 -4.24
C TYR A 69 -11.34 10.95 -4.76
N LYS A 70 -10.99 10.89 -6.05
CA LYS A 70 -10.09 11.86 -6.69
C LYS A 70 -10.65 13.28 -6.64
N ILE A 71 -11.95 13.47 -6.94
CA ILE A 71 -12.59 14.78 -6.90
C ILE A 71 -12.44 15.40 -5.51
N ILE A 72 -12.80 14.68 -4.46
CA ILE A 72 -12.70 15.19 -3.09
C ILE A 72 -11.24 15.50 -2.73
N THR A 73 -10.31 14.62 -3.06
CA THR A 73 -8.89 14.81 -2.77
C THR A 73 -8.32 16.04 -3.50
N TYR A 74 -8.68 16.24 -4.77
CA TYR A 74 -8.17 17.35 -5.56
C TYR A 74 -8.78 18.70 -5.19
N LEU A 75 -10.02 18.71 -4.69
CA LEU A 75 -10.67 19.92 -4.20
C LEU A 75 -10.19 20.33 -2.81
N ASN A 76 -9.74 19.39 -1.98
CA ASN A 76 -9.35 19.67 -0.59
C ASN A 76 -8.46 20.91 -0.42
N PRO A 77 -7.38 21.07 -1.20
CA PRO A 77 -6.49 22.22 -1.03
C PRO A 77 -7.10 23.60 -1.31
N TYR A 78 -8.20 23.62 -2.07
CA TYR A 78 -8.90 24.87 -2.43
C TYR A 78 -10.06 25.19 -1.52
N CYS A 79 -10.63 24.19 -0.85
CA CYS A 79 -11.94 24.29 -0.22
C CYS A 79 -11.98 23.68 1.20
N LYS A 80 -10.83 23.36 1.81
CA LYS A 80 -10.77 22.66 3.10
C LYS A 80 -11.56 23.38 4.21
N ASP A 81 -11.62 24.71 4.19
CA ASP A 81 -12.30 25.52 5.19
C ASP A 81 -13.80 25.75 4.87
N ASN A 82 -14.29 25.23 3.74
CA ASN A 82 -15.68 25.36 3.34
C ASN A 82 -16.54 24.25 3.97
N ILE A 83 -17.52 24.62 4.79
CA ILE A 83 -18.40 23.68 5.51
C ILE A 83 -19.16 22.75 4.55
N TYR A 84 -19.63 23.26 3.41
CA TYR A 84 -20.32 22.45 2.41
C TYR A 84 -19.40 21.38 1.83
N TYR A 85 -18.15 21.74 1.48
CA TYR A 85 -17.14 20.78 1.06
C TYR A 85 -16.88 19.72 2.13
N GLN A 86 -16.64 20.11 3.38
CA GLN A 86 -16.36 19.19 4.48
C GLN A 86 -17.49 18.18 4.69
N THR A 87 -18.74 18.64 4.66
CA THR A 87 -19.92 17.77 4.82
C THR A 87 -20.01 16.74 3.68
N VAL A 88 -19.84 17.18 2.42
CA VAL A 88 -19.87 16.28 1.26
C VAL A 88 -18.67 15.35 1.26
N ALA A 89 -17.48 15.84 1.60
CA ALA A 89 -16.27 15.00 1.69
C ALA A 89 -16.43 13.87 2.72
N LYS A 90 -16.95 14.19 3.93
CA LYS A 90 -17.27 13.15 4.92
C LYS A 90 -18.30 12.14 4.40
N ALA A 91 -19.35 12.60 3.73
CA ALA A 91 -20.36 11.71 3.13
C ALA A 91 -19.75 10.79 2.07
N VAL A 92 -18.93 11.34 1.18
CA VAL A 92 -18.24 10.56 0.15
C VAL A 92 -17.28 9.54 0.76
N TYR A 93 -16.42 9.94 1.70
CA TYR A 93 -15.52 9.01 2.36
C TYR A 93 -16.25 7.92 3.18
N SER A 94 -17.36 8.27 3.81
CA SER A 94 -18.23 7.29 4.49
C SER A 94 -18.82 6.26 3.50
N ASN A 95 -19.33 6.71 2.35
CA ASN A 95 -19.83 5.83 1.30
C ASN A 95 -18.72 4.90 0.77
N LEU A 96 -17.50 5.42 0.61
CA LEU A 96 -16.32 4.66 0.18
C LEU A 96 -15.73 3.77 1.30
N GLY A 97 -16.19 3.92 2.55
CA GLY A 97 -15.59 3.24 3.71
C GLY A 97 -14.17 3.71 4.03
N ASN A 98 -13.77 4.89 3.57
CA ASN A 98 -12.43 5.42 3.83
C ASN A 98 -12.41 6.19 5.16
N PHE A 99 -12.52 5.46 6.26
CA PHE A 99 -12.52 6.04 7.61
C PHE A 99 -11.21 6.74 7.99
N PRO A 100 -10.01 6.29 7.56
CA PRO A 100 -8.78 7.05 7.79
C PRO A 100 -8.81 8.46 7.18
N ALA A 101 -9.42 8.63 6.01
CA ALA A 101 -9.58 9.95 5.39
C ALA A 101 -10.55 10.84 6.16
N ILE A 102 -11.59 10.28 6.76
CA ILE A 102 -12.50 11.03 7.65
C ILE A 102 -11.74 11.53 8.89
N SER A 103 -10.97 10.65 9.54
CA SER A 103 -10.17 11.04 10.72
C SER A 103 -9.14 12.12 10.38
N TYR A 104 -8.53 12.05 9.19
CA TYR A 104 -7.61 13.09 8.71
C TYR A 104 -8.31 14.44 8.51
N LEU A 105 -9.51 14.46 7.89
CA LEU A 105 -10.31 15.66 7.73
C LEU A 105 -10.70 16.29 9.08
N GLU A 106 -11.01 15.47 10.07
CA GLU A 106 -11.40 15.93 11.40
C GLU A 106 -10.21 16.48 12.19
N ALA A 107 -9.04 15.90 12.03
CA ALA A 107 -7.82 16.37 12.68
C ALA A 107 -7.30 17.71 12.12
N ASP A 108 -7.45 17.94 10.80
CA ASP A 108 -6.97 19.16 10.13
C ASP A 108 -7.93 20.36 10.33
N ASN A 109 -9.20 20.11 10.70
CA ASN A 109 -10.22 21.12 10.80
C ASN A 109 -10.78 21.24 12.23
N ASN A 110 -10.60 22.40 12.86
CA ASN A 110 -11.25 22.74 14.14
C ASN A 110 -12.79 22.83 14.05
N ASN A 111 -13.39 22.65 12.89
CA ASN A 111 -14.83 22.71 12.64
C ASN A 111 -15.39 21.30 12.39
N THR A 112 -16.21 20.83 13.31
CA THR A 112 -16.97 19.58 13.18
C THR A 112 -18.19 19.83 12.29
N SER A 113 -18.05 19.70 10.95
CA SER A 113 -19.21 19.56 10.09
C SER A 113 -19.92 18.24 10.40
N ASN A 114 -21.19 18.28 10.73
CA ASN A 114 -21.96 17.07 11.02
C ASN A 114 -22.58 16.52 9.73
N LEU A 115 -22.53 15.19 9.58
CA LEU A 115 -23.32 14.51 8.56
C LEU A 115 -24.82 14.68 8.86
N PRO A 116 -25.70 14.70 7.82
CA PRO A 116 -27.11 14.53 8.02
C PRO A 116 -27.41 13.28 8.86
N PHE A 117 -28.48 13.32 9.66
CA PHE A 117 -28.79 12.25 10.64
C PHE A 117 -28.76 10.85 10.03
N ASP A 118 -29.42 10.65 8.90
CA ASP A 118 -29.48 9.33 8.23
C ASP A 118 -28.07 8.85 7.80
N ARG A 119 -27.24 9.73 7.28
CA ARG A 119 -25.85 9.45 6.89
C ARG A 119 -24.97 9.15 8.10
N SER A 120 -25.21 9.86 9.22
CA SER A 120 -24.50 9.63 10.47
C SER A 120 -24.78 8.25 11.04
N VAL A 121 -26.07 7.84 11.07
CA VAL A 121 -26.47 6.49 11.52
C VAL A 121 -25.86 5.39 10.63
N GLN A 122 -25.90 5.56 9.31
CA GLN A 122 -25.29 4.63 8.36
C GLN A 122 -23.78 4.52 8.57
N ASN A 123 -23.09 5.64 8.80
CA ASN A 123 -21.66 5.66 9.05
C ASN A 123 -21.28 4.90 10.33
N GLU A 124 -22.02 5.13 11.42
CA GLU A 124 -21.74 4.43 12.68
C GLU A 124 -22.06 2.93 12.59
N ALA A 125 -23.17 2.56 11.95
CA ALA A 125 -23.49 1.15 11.71
C ALA A 125 -22.39 0.46 10.86
N LYS A 126 -21.88 1.15 9.83
CA LYS A 126 -20.81 0.65 8.97
C LYS A 126 -19.50 0.47 9.75
N LYS A 127 -19.13 1.42 10.61
CA LYS A 127 -17.96 1.30 11.48
C LYS A 127 -18.04 0.08 12.40
N LEU A 128 -19.20 -0.16 13.02
CA LEU A 128 -19.40 -1.34 13.88
C LEU A 128 -19.27 -2.66 13.10
N ILE A 129 -19.80 -2.72 11.87
CA ILE A 129 -19.71 -3.92 11.03
C ILE A 129 -18.28 -4.19 10.56
N GLN A 130 -17.53 -3.11 10.25
CA GLN A 130 -16.20 -3.19 9.68
C GLN A 130 -15.10 -3.02 10.73
N GLU A 131 -15.42 -3.13 12.02
CA GLU A 131 -14.43 -3.06 13.08
C GLU A 131 -13.37 -4.15 12.94
N VAL A 132 -12.09 -3.76 13.07
CA VAL A 132 -10.98 -4.70 13.02
C VAL A 132 -10.91 -5.46 14.34
N PRO A 133 -10.70 -6.78 14.32
CA PRO A 133 -10.64 -7.59 15.56
C PRO A 133 -9.30 -7.39 16.29
N ASP A 134 -8.86 -6.14 16.49
CA ASP A 134 -7.60 -5.80 17.15
C ASP A 134 -7.79 -5.21 18.56
N GLY A 135 -9.01 -4.88 18.92
CA GLY A 135 -9.35 -4.24 20.19
C GLY A 135 -8.87 -2.77 20.30
N ALA A 136 -8.36 -2.19 19.21
CA ALA A 136 -7.86 -0.82 19.15
C ALA A 136 -8.86 0.16 18.54
N GLY A 137 -10.03 -0.36 18.07
CA GLY A 137 -11.08 0.45 17.45
C GLY A 137 -10.76 0.89 16.02
N HIS A 138 -9.81 0.23 15.37
CA HIS A 138 -9.58 0.44 13.94
C HIS A 138 -10.76 -0.09 13.12
N VAL A 139 -10.99 0.52 11.97
CA VAL A 139 -12.09 0.15 11.07
C VAL A 139 -11.51 -0.16 9.69
N PHE A 140 -11.92 -1.30 9.12
CA PHE A 140 -11.56 -1.64 7.75
C PHE A 140 -12.21 -0.68 6.74
N THR A 141 -11.52 -0.42 5.65
CA THR A 141 -12.17 0.12 4.46
C THR A 141 -13.09 -0.95 3.84
N ASP A 142 -14.02 -0.53 2.97
CA ASP A 142 -14.93 -1.48 2.29
C ASP A 142 -14.17 -2.65 1.65
N ILE A 143 -13.11 -2.33 0.92
CA ILE A 143 -12.29 -3.32 0.21
C ILE A 143 -11.54 -4.23 1.17
N GLN A 144 -11.02 -3.67 2.26
CA GLN A 144 -10.32 -4.46 3.29
C GLN A 144 -11.28 -5.40 4.00
N TYR A 145 -12.51 -4.94 4.28
CA TYR A 145 -13.54 -5.75 4.91
C TYR A 145 -14.01 -6.90 4.01
N ASP A 146 -14.25 -6.61 2.72
CA ASP A 146 -14.61 -7.63 1.74
C ASP A 146 -13.52 -8.68 1.60
N LEU A 147 -12.26 -8.25 1.52
CA LEU A 147 -11.11 -9.15 1.47
C LEU A 147 -11.00 -9.98 2.74
N PHE A 148 -11.10 -9.36 3.93
CA PHE A 148 -11.03 -10.03 5.22
C PHE A 148 -12.13 -11.10 5.36
N SER A 149 -13.35 -10.75 5.01
CA SER A 149 -14.51 -11.67 5.09
C SER A 149 -14.33 -12.90 4.20
N LYS A 150 -13.77 -12.70 2.99
CA LYS A 150 -13.46 -13.80 2.08
C LYS A 150 -12.29 -14.66 2.58
N LEU A 151 -11.25 -14.06 3.14
CA LEU A 151 -10.13 -14.80 3.72
C LEU A 151 -10.58 -15.73 4.84
N ILE A 152 -11.40 -15.23 5.77
CA ILE A 152 -11.93 -16.01 6.90
C ILE A 152 -12.80 -17.18 6.43
N SER A 153 -13.58 -16.99 5.37
CA SER A 153 -14.52 -18.01 4.87
C SER A 153 -13.88 -19.05 3.94
N SER A 154 -12.64 -18.82 3.49
CA SER A 154 -11.99 -19.65 2.47
C SER A 154 -10.82 -20.46 3.04
N ARG A 155 -10.63 -21.67 2.54
CA ARG A 155 -9.43 -22.49 2.82
C ARG A 155 -8.32 -22.27 1.80
N GLU A 156 -8.68 -21.83 0.61
CA GLU A 156 -7.79 -21.52 -0.50
C GLU A 156 -8.24 -20.20 -1.11
N PHE A 157 -7.34 -19.25 -1.23
CA PHE A 157 -7.72 -17.93 -1.71
C PHE A 157 -6.56 -17.19 -2.37
N SER A 158 -6.83 -16.53 -3.49
CA SER A 158 -5.87 -15.67 -4.16
C SER A 158 -6.42 -14.27 -4.35
N PHE A 159 -5.65 -13.27 -3.97
CA PHE A 159 -6.10 -11.90 -4.12
C PHE A 159 -5.04 -10.97 -4.71
N SER A 160 -5.54 -10.00 -5.46
CA SER A 160 -4.75 -8.98 -6.12
C SER A 160 -5.34 -7.60 -5.91
N GLY A 161 -4.48 -6.65 -5.61
CA GLY A 161 -4.86 -5.25 -5.44
C GLY A 161 -3.64 -4.33 -5.31
N PRO A 162 -3.84 -3.02 -5.43
CA PRO A 162 -2.76 -2.04 -5.33
C PRO A 162 -1.96 -2.19 -4.05
N THR A 163 -0.67 -1.81 -4.07
CA THR A 163 0.19 -1.86 -2.88
C THR A 163 -0.35 -1.00 -1.72
N SER A 164 -0.99 0.11 -2.06
CA SER A 164 -1.61 1.05 -1.11
C SER A 164 -2.92 0.56 -0.46
N MET A 165 -3.48 -0.58 -0.89
CA MET A 165 -4.73 -1.14 -0.34
C MET A 165 -4.60 -1.58 1.13
N GLY A 166 -3.38 -1.78 1.63
CA GLY A 166 -3.14 -2.28 2.99
C GLY A 166 -3.26 -3.80 3.11
N LYS A 167 -2.81 -4.55 2.09
CA LYS A 167 -2.82 -6.03 2.10
C LYS A 167 -2.22 -6.62 3.38
N SER A 168 -1.03 -6.15 3.79
CA SER A 168 -0.37 -6.63 5.01
C SER A 168 -1.19 -6.38 6.28
N PHE A 169 -1.96 -5.28 6.32
CA PHE A 169 -2.87 -4.99 7.43
C PHE A 169 -3.99 -6.02 7.52
N VAL A 170 -4.62 -6.36 6.39
CA VAL A 170 -5.69 -7.39 6.35
C VAL A 170 -5.14 -8.78 6.69
N ILE A 171 -3.94 -9.11 6.20
CA ILE A 171 -3.25 -10.38 6.53
C ILE A 171 -3.00 -10.49 8.04
N LYS A 172 -2.54 -9.41 8.67
CA LYS A 172 -2.31 -9.39 10.13
C LYS A 172 -3.61 -9.51 10.92
N ALA A 173 -4.68 -8.86 10.48
CA ALA A 173 -5.99 -9.00 11.10
C ALA A 173 -6.55 -10.43 10.95
N PHE A 174 -6.38 -11.04 9.77
CA PHE A 174 -6.72 -12.44 9.53
C PHE A 174 -5.91 -13.38 10.45
N LEU A 175 -4.59 -13.21 10.53
CA LEU A 175 -3.74 -14.00 11.40
C LEU A 175 -4.15 -13.88 12.88
N ARG A 176 -4.49 -12.66 13.32
CA ARG A 176 -5.00 -12.40 14.67
C ARG A 176 -6.27 -13.22 14.95
N CYS A 177 -7.22 -13.18 14.02
CA CYS A 177 -8.48 -13.88 14.13
C CYS A 177 -8.28 -15.40 14.20
N GLU A 178 -7.43 -15.96 13.35
CA GLU A 178 -7.12 -17.39 13.33
C GLU A 178 -6.41 -17.84 14.61
N ILE A 179 -5.46 -17.07 15.14
CA ILE A 179 -4.78 -17.37 16.42
C ILE A 179 -5.78 -17.39 17.60
N GLN A 180 -6.78 -16.51 17.59
CA GLN A 180 -7.78 -16.45 18.65
C GLN A 180 -8.82 -17.58 18.58
N ASN A 181 -9.20 -17.98 17.37
CA ASN A 181 -10.37 -18.84 17.15
C ASN A 181 -10.03 -20.28 16.77
N THR A 182 -8.83 -20.55 16.28
CA THR A 182 -8.45 -21.90 15.80
C THR A 182 -7.56 -22.61 16.81
N PRO A 183 -7.77 -23.88 17.09
CA PRO A 183 -6.89 -24.64 17.97
C PRO A 183 -5.51 -24.78 17.32
N GLN A 184 -4.56 -24.02 17.83
CA GLN A 184 -3.12 -24.26 17.82
C GLN A 184 -2.50 -24.79 16.51
N GLU A 185 -2.73 -24.12 15.38
CA GLU A 185 -2.05 -24.42 14.11
C GLU A 185 -0.83 -23.53 13.88
N ASN A 186 0.18 -24.05 13.20
CA ASN A 186 1.34 -23.25 12.81
C ASN A 186 1.13 -22.56 11.50
N PHE A 187 1.60 -21.31 11.43
CA PHE A 187 1.46 -20.43 10.27
C PHE A 187 2.81 -20.25 9.56
N ILE A 188 2.81 -20.29 8.24
CA ILE A 188 3.94 -19.84 7.42
C ILE A 188 3.54 -18.63 6.60
N ILE A 189 4.32 -17.57 6.71
CA ILE A 189 4.33 -16.43 5.80
C ILE A 189 5.56 -16.55 4.91
N LEU A 190 5.34 -16.90 3.65
CA LEU A 190 6.40 -17.03 2.66
C LEU A 190 6.65 -15.68 2.01
N VAL A 191 7.86 -15.18 2.11
CA VAL A 191 8.27 -13.87 1.58
C VAL A 191 9.48 -14.01 0.66
N PRO A 192 9.59 -13.19 -0.41
CA PRO A 192 10.67 -13.34 -1.39
C PRO A 192 12.05 -12.84 -0.91
N SER A 193 12.14 -12.10 0.19
CA SER A 193 13.39 -11.48 0.61
C SER A 193 13.59 -11.46 2.12
N ARG A 194 14.87 -11.39 2.55
CA ARG A 194 15.23 -11.25 3.97
C ARG A 194 14.78 -9.92 4.57
N ALA A 195 14.72 -8.86 3.78
CA ALA A 195 14.23 -7.55 4.22
C ALA A 195 12.76 -7.63 4.66
N LEU A 196 11.92 -8.33 3.90
CA LEU A 196 10.53 -8.57 4.26
C LEU A 196 10.38 -9.47 5.50
N ILE A 197 11.29 -10.44 5.72
CA ILE A 197 11.30 -11.20 6.97
C ILE A 197 11.45 -10.24 8.17
N ASN A 198 12.45 -9.37 8.14
CA ASN A 198 12.69 -8.43 9.23
C ASN A 198 11.51 -7.48 9.45
N GLN A 199 10.92 -6.99 8.36
CA GLN A 199 9.74 -6.14 8.42
C GLN A 199 8.57 -6.86 9.11
N TYR A 200 8.18 -8.05 8.65
CA TYR A 200 7.10 -8.83 9.26
C TYR A 200 7.38 -9.17 10.73
N VAL A 201 8.62 -9.55 11.07
CA VAL A 201 8.99 -9.83 12.47
C VAL A 201 8.79 -8.62 13.37
N ILE A 202 9.23 -7.44 12.92
CA ILE A 202 9.09 -6.20 13.69
C ILE A 202 7.61 -5.83 13.84
N GLU A 203 6.86 -5.83 12.74
CA GLU A 203 5.45 -5.47 12.71
C GLU A 203 4.61 -6.42 13.59
N LEU A 204 4.77 -7.74 13.45
CA LEU A 204 4.02 -8.72 14.24
C LEU A 204 4.36 -8.62 15.73
N LYS A 205 5.63 -8.40 16.09
CA LYS A 205 6.00 -8.20 17.49
C LYS A 205 5.41 -6.93 18.08
N SER A 206 5.41 -5.83 17.33
CA SER A 206 4.89 -4.55 17.82
C SER A 206 3.36 -4.53 17.92
N GLU A 207 2.67 -5.17 16.97
CA GLU A 207 1.21 -5.10 16.87
C GLU A 207 0.48 -6.28 17.55
N MET A 208 1.13 -7.43 17.64
CA MET A 208 0.51 -8.68 18.11
C MET A 208 1.31 -9.37 19.24
N GLY A 209 2.39 -8.79 19.74
CA GLY A 209 3.27 -9.45 20.72
C GLY A 209 2.53 -10.02 21.93
N ALA A 210 1.68 -9.22 22.59
CA ALA A 210 0.91 -9.65 23.74
C ALA A 210 -0.09 -10.79 23.39
N LEU A 211 -0.73 -10.74 22.22
CA LEU A 211 -1.64 -11.79 21.75
C LEU A 211 -0.89 -13.11 21.53
N LEU A 212 0.27 -13.03 20.88
CA LEU A 212 1.11 -14.20 20.58
C LEU A 212 1.59 -14.87 21.87
N GLU A 213 2.05 -14.09 22.84
CA GLU A 213 2.46 -14.59 24.16
C GLU A 213 1.30 -15.26 24.91
N THR A 214 0.13 -14.61 24.95
CA THR A 214 -1.06 -15.16 25.63
C THR A 214 -1.53 -16.49 25.03
N ASN A 215 -1.35 -16.67 23.71
CA ASN A 215 -1.76 -17.90 23.00
C ASN A 215 -0.60 -18.88 22.76
N ASN A 216 0.54 -18.70 23.42
CA ASN A 216 1.74 -19.55 23.29
C ASN A 216 2.27 -19.65 21.86
N TYR A 217 2.31 -18.54 21.11
CA TYR A 217 2.92 -18.46 19.78
C TYR A 217 4.30 -17.80 19.85
N LYS A 218 5.22 -18.33 19.05
CA LYS A 218 6.56 -17.74 18.85
C LYS A 218 6.77 -17.36 17.38
N ILE A 219 7.32 -16.18 17.14
CA ILE A 219 7.72 -15.76 15.81
C ILE A 219 9.12 -16.30 15.52
N VAL A 220 9.27 -17.06 14.43
CA VAL A 220 10.54 -17.69 14.05
C VAL A 220 10.83 -17.41 12.57
N SER A 221 12.07 -17.08 12.27
CA SER A 221 12.58 -16.90 10.91
C SER A 221 13.62 -17.93 10.49
N ASN A 222 13.86 -18.95 11.34
CA ASN A 222 14.79 -20.04 11.08
C ASN A 222 14.05 -21.29 10.60
N SER A 223 14.69 -22.11 9.76
CA SER A 223 14.14 -23.35 9.23
C SER A 223 14.25 -24.55 10.18
N ASN A 224 15.13 -24.50 11.18
CA ASN A 224 15.33 -25.59 12.14
C ASN A 224 14.79 -25.22 13.51
N ILE A 225 13.53 -25.58 13.79
CA ILE A 225 12.88 -25.34 15.07
C ILE A 225 13.22 -26.44 16.08
N ALA A 226 13.41 -27.67 15.62
CA ALA A 226 13.65 -28.82 16.51
C ALA A 226 14.92 -28.70 17.35
N GLU A 227 15.86 -27.84 16.96
CA GLU A 227 17.11 -27.57 17.69
C GLU A 227 16.99 -26.37 18.66
N LEU A 228 15.86 -25.65 18.65
CA LEU A 228 15.66 -24.59 19.62
C LEU A 228 15.41 -25.20 21.01
N PRO A 229 16.02 -24.66 22.09
CA PRO A 229 15.78 -25.13 23.44
C PRO A 229 14.39 -24.73 23.93
N ILE A 230 13.39 -25.48 23.51
CA ILE A 230 11.97 -25.21 23.80
C ILE A 230 11.49 -26.30 24.74
N ASN A 231 11.31 -25.95 26.03
CA ASN A 231 10.79 -26.84 27.06
C ASN A 231 9.26 -26.90 27.12
N GLU A 232 8.55 -26.19 26.21
CA GLU A 232 7.09 -26.03 26.24
C GLU A 232 6.47 -26.29 24.88
N GLN A 233 5.28 -26.87 24.87
CA GLN A 233 4.46 -26.97 23.67
C GLN A 233 4.00 -25.55 23.26
N CYS A 234 4.61 -25.01 22.22
CA CYS A 234 4.23 -23.71 21.64
C CYS A 234 4.00 -23.85 20.13
N ASN A 235 3.21 -22.95 19.61
CA ASN A 235 2.95 -22.83 18.17
C ASN A 235 3.84 -21.74 17.55
N TYR A 236 3.88 -21.73 16.25
CA TYR A 236 4.82 -20.88 15.53
C TYR A 236 4.14 -20.07 14.44
N VAL A 237 4.54 -18.81 14.36
CA VAL A 237 4.39 -17.99 13.16
C VAL A 237 5.77 -17.92 12.48
N LEU A 238 5.92 -18.67 11.41
CA LEU A 238 7.17 -18.77 10.66
C LEU A 238 7.18 -17.78 9.52
N ILE A 239 8.21 -16.96 9.42
CA ILE A 239 8.42 -16.03 8.32
C ILE A 239 9.65 -16.49 7.55
N LEU A 240 9.44 -17.08 6.38
CA LEU A 240 10.48 -17.82 5.66
C LEU A 240 10.64 -17.32 4.22
N THR A 241 11.87 -17.45 3.68
CA THR A 241 12.09 -17.42 2.23
C THR A 241 11.84 -18.81 1.63
N PRO A 242 11.69 -18.93 0.28
CA PRO A 242 11.51 -20.21 -0.39
C PRO A 242 12.58 -21.25 -0.03
N GLU A 243 13.84 -20.82 0.05
CA GLU A 243 14.96 -21.70 0.40
C GLU A 243 14.84 -22.21 1.84
N ARG A 244 14.45 -21.34 2.77
CA ARG A 244 14.23 -21.70 4.19
C ARG A 244 13.01 -22.60 4.34
N LEU A 245 11.97 -22.41 3.54
CA LEU A 245 10.80 -23.30 3.53
C LEU A 245 11.16 -24.70 3.07
N ILE A 246 11.94 -24.84 1.99
CA ILE A 246 12.46 -26.15 1.54
C ILE A 246 13.25 -26.82 2.66
N SER A 247 14.17 -26.10 3.31
CA SER A 247 14.94 -26.61 4.45
C SER A 247 14.04 -27.04 5.61
N TYR A 248 13.01 -26.24 5.93
CA TYR A 248 12.04 -26.56 6.99
C TYR A 248 11.29 -27.87 6.72
N ILE A 249 10.80 -28.06 5.50
CA ILE A 249 10.02 -29.24 5.11
C ILE A 249 10.88 -30.51 5.09
N SER A 250 12.16 -30.37 4.74
CA SER A 250 13.11 -31.50 4.69
C SER A 250 13.41 -32.08 6.06
N GLN A 251 13.08 -31.39 7.14
CA GLN A 251 13.30 -31.86 8.50
C GLN A 251 12.02 -32.50 9.05
N GLU A 252 12.11 -33.81 9.37
CA GLU A 252 10.96 -34.59 9.85
C GLU A 252 10.49 -34.15 11.25
N LYS A 253 11.40 -33.64 12.06
CA LYS A 253 11.13 -33.22 13.45
C LYS A 253 10.44 -31.87 13.59
N ASN A 254 10.37 -31.10 12.51
CA ASN A 254 9.69 -29.83 12.54
C ASN A 254 8.16 -30.01 12.67
N PRO A 255 7.47 -29.14 13.39
CA PRO A 255 6.02 -29.19 13.58
C PRO A 255 5.24 -29.14 12.27
N SER A 256 4.04 -29.71 12.28
CA SER A 256 3.11 -29.62 11.13
C SER A 256 2.64 -28.17 10.93
N ILE A 257 2.20 -27.88 9.70
CA ILE A 257 1.77 -26.54 9.27
C ILE A 257 0.29 -26.60 8.91
N GLY A 258 -0.50 -25.66 9.41
CA GLY A 258 -1.92 -25.52 9.05
C GLY A 258 -2.17 -24.45 7.98
N PHE A 259 -1.29 -23.43 7.90
CA PHE A 259 -1.45 -22.28 7.00
C PHE A 259 -0.19 -21.98 6.21
N LEU A 260 -0.33 -21.76 4.92
CA LEU A 260 0.69 -21.22 4.05
C LEU A 260 0.19 -19.94 3.38
N PHE A 261 0.75 -18.83 3.77
CA PHE A 261 0.50 -17.52 3.18
C PHE A 261 1.69 -17.11 2.30
N VAL A 262 1.44 -16.88 1.01
CA VAL A 262 2.48 -16.50 0.04
C VAL A 262 2.32 -15.03 -0.30
N ASP A 263 3.23 -14.20 0.19
CA ASP A 263 3.26 -12.77 -0.12
C ASP A 263 4.09 -12.50 -1.37
N GLU A 264 3.74 -11.42 -2.10
CA GLU A 264 4.36 -11.05 -3.39
C GLU A 264 4.32 -12.20 -4.42
N ALA A 265 3.21 -12.94 -4.45
CA ALA A 265 3.06 -14.17 -5.24
C ALA A 265 3.18 -13.95 -6.77
N HIS A 266 3.08 -12.70 -7.28
CA HIS A 266 3.34 -12.37 -8.67
C HIS A 266 4.76 -12.76 -9.14
N LYS A 267 5.71 -12.92 -8.21
CA LYS A 267 7.06 -13.38 -8.52
C LYS A 267 7.11 -14.84 -9.00
N LEU A 268 6.07 -15.63 -8.75
CA LEU A 268 5.93 -16.98 -9.33
C LEU A 268 5.83 -16.96 -10.86
N ALA A 269 5.28 -15.90 -11.42
CA ALA A 269 5.08 -15.76 -12.88
C ALA A 269 6.27 -15.10 -13.60
N GLN A 270 7.36 -14.74 -12.91
CA GLN A 270 8.55 -14.15 -13.52
C GLN A 270 9.43 -15.24 -14.13
N THR A 271 9.49 -15.26 -15.47
CA THR A 271 10.19 -16.31 -16.23
C THR A 271 11.73 -16.22 -16.20
N GLU A 272 12.28 -15.05 -15.91
CA GLU A 272 13.73 -14.81 -15.92
C GLU A 272 14.41 -14.97 -14.54
N ASP A 273 13.64 -15.18 -13.47
CA ASP A 273 14.19 -15.30 -12.12
C ASP A 273 14.22 -16.77 -11.66
N THR A 274 15.42 -17.30 -11.41
CA THR A 274 15.61 -18.64 -10.83
C THR A 274 14.87 -18.82 -9.49
N ARG A 275 14.56 -17.75 -8.80
CA ARG A 275 13.79 -17.77 -7.56
C ARG A 275 12.32 -18.13 -7.78
N SER A 276 11.75 -17.89 -8.96
CA SER A 276 10.38 -18.32 -9.26
C SER A 276 10.26 -19.84 -9.17
N ILE A 277 11.24 -20.58 -9.73
CA ILE A 277 11.31 -22.03 -9.67
C ILE A 277 11.46 -22.53 -8.23
N THR A 278 12.33 -21.89 -7.45
CA THR A 278 12.54 -22.24 -6.02
C THR A 278 11.26 -22.01 -5.21
N THR A 279 10.56 -20.91 -5.48
CA THR A 279 9.28 -20.59 -4.82
C THR A 279 8.22 -21.61 -5.19
N TYR A 280 8.05 -21.92 -6.48
CA TYR A 280 7.14 -22.97 -6.94
C TYR A 280 7.43 -24.30 -6.26
N THR A 281 8.68 -24.76 -6.31
CA THR A 281 9.11 -26.02 -5.70
C THR A 281 8.88 -26.06 -4.20
N SER A 282 9.08 -24.95 -3.50
CA SER A 282 8.84 -24.86 -2.05
C SER A 282 7.37 -25.05 -1.70
N ILE A 283 6.47 -24.41 -2.46
CA ILE A 283 5.02 -24.54 -2.27
C ILE A 283 4.57 -25.95 -2.63
N GLU A 284 4.98 -26.48 -3.80
CA GLU A 284 4.61 -27.83 -4.24
C GLU A 284 5.01 -28.91 -3.23
N LYS A 285 6.25 -28.85 -2.71
CA LYS A 285 6.71 -29.78 -1.67
C LYS A 285 5.92 -29.63 -0.36
N THR A 286 5.53 -28.40 0.01
CA THR A 286 4.70 -28.15 1.18
C THR A 286 3.35 -28.81 1.03
N LEU A 287 2.69 -28.63 -0.10
CA LEU A 287 1.37 -29.20 -0.37
C LEU A 287 1.41 -30.73 -0.47
N LYS A 288 2.50 -31.33 -0.97
CA LYS A 288 2.70 -32.78 -0.96
C LYS A 288 2.85 -33.34 0.45
N LYS A 289 3.55 -32.63 1.34
CA LYS A 289 3.77 -33.06 2.73
C LYS A 289 2.53 -32.79 3.62
N TYR A 290 1.84 -31.69 3.38
CA TYR A 290 0.66 -31.23 4.14
C TYR A 290 -0.51 -30.95 3.20
N PRO A 291 -1.25 -31.98 2.73
CA PRO A 291 -2.29 -31.80 1.70
C PRO A 291 -3.48 -30.96 2.17
N ASP A 292 -3.78 -30.96 3.48
CA ASP A 292 -4.91 -30.25 4.06
C ASP A 292 -4.62 -28.80 4.47
N ILE A 293 -3.41 -28.29 4.19
CA ILE A 293 -2.99 -26.92 4.54
C ILE A 293 -3.89 -25.88 3.86
N LYS A 294 -4.25 -24.85 4.59
CA LYS A 294 -4.91 -23.66 4.03
C LYS A 294 -3.89 -22.84 3.23
N LEU A 295 -4.24 -22.44 2.00
CA LEU A 295 -3.32 -21.81 1.04
C LEU A 295 -3.82 -20.44 0.58
N TYR A 296 -3.00 -19.41 0.77
CA TYR A 296 -3.34 -18.03 0.41
C TYR A 296 -2.24 -17.36 -0.39
N PHE A 297 -2.64 -16.65 -1.46
CA PHE A 297 -1.74 -15.86 -2.31
C PHE A 297 -2.11 -14.39 -2.27
N ALA A 298 -1.12 -13.54 -1.98
CA ALA A 298 -1.23 -12.10 -2.08
C ALA A 298 -0.34 -11.56 -3.18
N SER A 299 -0.89 -10.72 -4.05
CA SER A 299 -0.16 -10.11 -5.17
C SER A 299 -0.52 -8.63 -5.34
N PRO A 300 0.40 -7.78 -5.78
CA PRO A 300 0.06 -6.47 -6.30
C PRO A 300 -0.38 -6.59 -7.78
N ASN A 301 -1.47 -5.90 -8.15
CA ASN A 301 -1.86 -5.61 -9.55
C ASN A 301 -1.76 -6.79 -10.57
N VAL A 302 -2.05 -8.01 -10.14
CA VAL A 302 -2.13 -9.16 -11.07
C VAL A 302 -3.52 -9.18 -11.70
N SER A 303 -3.55 -9.33 -13.03
CA SER A 303 -4.81 -9.34 -13.78
C SER A 303 -5.65 -10.59 -13.52
N ASN A 304 -5.00 -11.72 -13.30
CA ASN A 304 -5.62 -13.06 -13.22
C ASN A 304 -5.13 -13.76 -11.94
N PRO A 305 -5.59 -13.36 -10.73
CA PRO A 305 -5.14 -13.96 -9.47
C PRO A 305 -5.51 -15.45 -9.36
N GLU A 306 -6.52 -15.93 -10.08
CA GLU A 306 -6.95 -17.32 -10.17
C GLU A 306 -5.85 -18.25 -10.69
N ILE A 307 -4.96 -17.77 -11.54
CA ILE A 307 -3.86 -18.57 -12.10
C ILE A 307 -2.93 -19.07 -10.99
N LEU A 308 -2.71 -18.27 -9.94
CA LEU A 308 -1.85 -18.66 -8.83
C LEU A 308 -2.40 -19.87 -8.06
N LEU A 309 -3.73 -19.94 -7.87
CA LEU A 309 -4.36 -21.14 -7.29
C LEU A 309 -4.31 -22.32 -8.25
N SER A 310 -4.61 -22.11 -9.54
CA SER A 310 -4.66 -23.18 -10.53
C SER A 310 -3.31 -23.86 -10.78
N MET A 311 -2.19 -23.19 -10.44
CA MET A 311 -0.86 -23.81 -10.49
C MET A 311 -0.68 -24.94 -9.47
N PHE A 312 -1.44 -24.93 -8.38
CA PHE A 312 -1.22 -25.86 -7.25
C PHE A 312 -2.46 -26.63 -6.85
N ARG A 313 -3.64 -26.12 -7.14
CA ARG A 313 -4.95 -26.65 -6.77
C ARG A 313 -5.94 -26.40 -7.90
N ASN A 314 -7.15 -26.95 -7.77
CA ASN A 314 -8.26 -26.62 -8.67
C ASN A 314 -8.74 -25.19 -8.33
N GLY A 315 -8.25 -24.19 -9.08
CA GLY A 315 -8.59 -22.80 -8.86
C GLY A 315 -9.99 -22.48 -9.35
N ASP A 316 -10.92 -22.29 -8.43
CA ASP A 316 -12.24 -21.73 -8.74
C ASP A 316 -12.19 -20.20 -8.69
N ALA A 317 -12.87 -19.57 -9.63
CA ALA A 317 -12.96 -18.10 -9.68
C ALA A 317 -13.62 -17.50 -8.42
N GLU A 318 -14.43 -18.27 -7.72
CA GLU A 318 -15.07 -17.87 -6.45
C GLU A 318 -14.05 -17.66 -5.32
N ASN A 319 -12.91 -18.35 -5.39
CA ASN A 319 -11.83 -18.24 -4.40
C ASN A 319 -10.82 -17.13 -4.75
N THR A 320 -11.25 -16.11 -5.45
CA THR A 320 -10.38 -15.00 -5.86
C THR A 320 -10.97 -13.64 -5.53
N PHE A 321 -10.08 -12.67 -5.38
CA PHE A 321 -10.46 -11.28 -5.19
C PHE A 321 -9.53 -10.37 -5.98
N LYS A 322 -10.11 -9.47 -6.74
CA LYS A 322 -9.37 -8.46 -7.50
C LYS A 322 -10.01 -7.10 -7.32
N THR A 323 -9.19 -6.11 -7.06
CA THR A 323 -9.62 -4.71 -7.00
C THR A 323 -8.61 -3.78 -7.62
N GLN A 324 -9.10 -2.68 -8.20
CA GLN A 324 -8.29 -1.56 -8.68
C GLN A 324 -8.56 -0.28 -7.86
N GLU A 325 -9.42 -0.37 -6.85
CA GLU A 325 -9.67 0.74 -5.96
C GLU A 325 -8.45 1.03 -5.10
N THR A 326 -8.09 2.29 -5.00
CA THR A 326 -6.97 2.74 -4.17
C THR A 326 -7.48 3.70 -3.10
N PRO A 327 -7.13 3.51 -1.82
CA PRO A 327 -7.44 4.48 -0.77
C PRO A 327 -6.54 5.72 -0.83
N VAL A 328 -5.62 5.78 -1.80
CA VAL A 328 -4.65 6.86 -1.98
C VAL A 328 -4.68 7.35 -3.42
N ALA A 329 -4.81 8.65 -3.62
CA ALA A 329 -4.72 9.25 -4.96
C ALA A 329 -3.26 9.23 -5.44
N GLN A 330 -3.03 8.64 -6.60
CA GLN A 330 -1.74 8.66 -7.29
C GLN A 330 -1.81 9.63 -8.46
N ASN A 331 -0.84 10.56 -8.50
CA ASN A 331 -0.68 11.49 -9.61
C ASN A 331 0.59 11.11 -10.38
N LEU A 332 0.43 10.79 -11.66
CA LEU A 332 1.53 10.42 -12.54
C LEU A 332 1.85 11.60 -13.46
N TYR A 333 3.14 11.92 -13.56
CA TYR A 333 3.66 12.95 -14.44
C TYR A 333 4.76 12.36 -15.32
N PHE A 334 4.82 12.83 -16.56
CA PHE A 334 5.92 12.54 -17.46
C PHE A 334 6.69 13.83 -17.74
N ILE A 335 7.98 13.82 -17.49
CA ILE A 335 8.88 14.96 -17.70
C ILE A 335 9.93 14.58 -18.73
N ASP A 336 9.88 15.23 -19.89
CA ASP A 336 10.89 15.12 -20.93
C ASP A 336 11.89 16.27 -20.78
N LEU A 337 13.08 15.94 -20.30
CA LEU A 337 14.15 16.93 -20.08
C LEU A 337 14.82 17.39 -21.38
N LEU A 338 14.72 16.60 -22.45
CA LEU A 338 15.29 16.94 -23.75
C LEU A 338 14.39 17.93 -24.49
N GLU A 339 13.11 17.58 -24.60
CA GLU A 339 12.12 18.42 -25.31
C GLU A 339 11.47 19.47 -24.41
N LYS A 340 11.81 19.49 -23.11
CA LYS A 340 11.24 20.42 -22.13
C LYS A 340 9.72 20.33 -22.04
N LYS A 341 9.19 19.11 -22.14
CA LYS A 341 7.76 18.83 -22.09
C LYS A 341 7.37 18.22 -20.74
N LEU A 342 6.27 18.69 -20.20
CA LEU A 342 5.65 18.18 -18.99
C LEU A 342 4.22 17.71 -19.32
N SER A 343 3.87 16.53 -18.85
CA SER A 343 2.54 15.98 -19.03
C SER A 343 2.02 15.36 -17.73
N TYR A 344 0.72 15.40 -17.49
CA TYR A 344 0.05 14.67 -16.43
C TYR A 344 -0.75 13.49 -17.01
N CYS A 345 -0.90 12.42 -16.23
CA CYS A 345 -1.66 11.25 -16.64
C CYS A 345 -3.15 11.40 -16.27
N LEU A 346 -4.01 11.15 -17.23
CA LEU A 346 -5.45 11.08 -17.06
C LEU A 346 -5.98 9.88 -17.85
N ASN A 347 -6.62 8.91 -17.17
CA ASN A 347 -7.16 7.69 -17.80
C ASN A 347 -6.14 6.98 -18.72
N ASP A 348 -4.92 6.79 -18.20
CA ASP A 348 -3.77 6.17 -18.88
C ASP A 348 -3.22 6.94 -20.10
N GLU A 349 -3.69 8.16 -20.34
CA GLU A 349 -3.14 9.06 -21.36
C GLU A 349 -2.34 10.19 -20.73
N PHE A 350 -1.19 10.53 -21.31
CA PHE A 350 -0.38 11.66 -20.89
C PHE A 350 -0.78 12.94 -21.65
N ILE A 351 -1.35 13.89 -20.93
CA ILE A 351 -1.85 15.16 -21.46
C ILE A 351 -0.79 16.24 -21.21
N PRO A 352 -0.31 16.93 -22.26
CA PRO A 352 0.72 17.95 -22.12
C PRO A 352 0.21 19.16 -21.34
N ILE A 353 1.09 19.71 -20.49
CA ILE A 353 0.92 21.00 -19.80
C ILE A 353 1.68 22.04 -20.60
N ASN A 354 0.96 23.00 -21.18
CA ASN A 354 1.55 24.09 -21.96
C ASN A 354 2.05 25.21 -21.03
N HIS A 355 3.17 24.96 -20.36
CA HIS A 355 3.80 25.94 -19.47
C HIS A 355 5.34 25.82 -19.51
N PRO A 356 6.09 26.93 -19.59
CA PRO A 356 7.55 26.91 -19.72
C PRO A 356 8.28 26.54 -18.42
N VAL A 357 7.65 25.82 -17.52
CA VAL A 357 8.17 25.49 -16.18
C VAL A 357 9.48 24.67 -16.22
N LEU A 358 9.76 23.99 -17.34
CA LEU A 358 10.97 23.20 -17.54
C LEU A 358 12.12 23.93 -18.23
N ALA A 359 11.98 25.22 -18.56
CA ALA A 359 12.98 25.94 -19.32
C ALA A 359 14.38 25.86 -18.69
N ASP A 360 14.46 26.03 -17.37
CA ASP A 360 15.70 26.07 -16.59
C ASP A 360 16.09 24.72 -15.97
N ILE A 361 15.34 23.64 -16.23
CA ILE A 361 15.55 22.32 -15.66
C ILE A 361 16.33 21.46 -16.63
N SER A 362 17.52 20.99 -16.24
CA SER A 362 18.42 20.21 -17.09
C SER A 362 18.75 18.82 -16.55
N SER A 363 18.54 18.59 -15.27
CA SER A 363 18.90 17.36 -14.58
C SER A 363 17.76 16.81 -13.70
N ILE A 364 17.87 15.56 -13.27
CA ILE A 364 16.97 14.96 -12.28
C ILE A 364 17.04 15.73 -10.95
N ASN A 365 18.21 16.22 -10.57
CA ASN A 365 18.37 17.00 -9.35
C ASN A 365 17.62 18.33 -9.41
N ASP A 366 17.60 18.99 -10.58
CA ASP A 366 16.79 20.21 -10.78
C ASP A 366 15.29 19.90 -10.64
N VAL A 367 14.86 18.75 -11.17
CA VAL A 367 13.46 18.28 -11.00
C VAL A 367 13.12 18.10 -9.53
N LEU A 368 14.01 17.48 -8.74
CA LEU A 368 13.81 17.27 -7.31
C LEU A 368 13.77 18.58 -6.53
N LEU A 369 14.70 19.48 -6.81
CA LEU A 369 14.76 20.79 -6.15
C LEU A 369 13.53 21.65 -6.48
N ARG A 370 12.98 21.50 -7.69
CA ARG A 370 11.82 22.30 -8.13
C ARG A 370 10.48 21.71 -7.70
N PHE A 371 10.30 20.39 -7.86
CA PHE A 371 9.01 19.70 -7.68
C PHE A 371 9.01 18.74 -6.50
N GLY A 372 10.15 18.51 -5.86
CA GLY A 372 10.27 17.62 -4.71
C GLY A 372 9.35 18.05 -3.58
N GLN A 373 8.84 17.05 -2.88
CA GLN A 373 7.99 17.20 -1.70
C GLN A 373 8.80 16.92 -0.43
N ARG A 374 8.13 16.90 0.71
CA ARG A 374 8.76 16.63 2.01
C ARG A 374 9.57 15.32 2.04
N SER A 375 9.12 14.31 1.32
CA SER A 375 9.80 13.02 1.19
C SER A 375 9.81 12.59 -0.26
N ASN A 376 10.98 12.24 -0.77
CA ASN A 376 11.19 11.88 -2.17
C ASN A 376 11.89 10.53 -2.26
N LEU A 377 11.41 9.65 -3.16
CA LEU A 377 12.04 8.38 -3.47
C LEU A 377 12.42 8.36 -4.96
N ILE A 378 13.71 8.14 -5.23
CA ILE A 378 14.24 8.10 -6.59
C ILE A 378 14.64 6.67 -6.91
N TYR A 379 14.02 6.09 -7.93
CA TYR A 379 14.40 4.77 -8.43
C TYR A 379 15.50 4.90 -9.48
N CYS A 380 16.59 4.16 -9.28
CA CYS A 380 17.70 4.08 -10.22
C CYS A 380 17.90 2.64 -10.69
N ASN A 381 18.11 2.45 -11.99
CA ASN A 381 18.36 1.12 -12.58
C ASN A 381 19.78 0.59 -12.34
N ALA A 382 20.67 1.39 -11.75
CA ALA A 382 22.05 1.01 -11.45
C ALA A 382 22.53 1.61 -10.13
N LYS A 383 23.28 0.81 -9.37
CA LYS A 383 23.93 1.20 -8.11
C LYS A 383 24.76 2.47 -8.22
N SER A 384 25.61 2.54 -9.25
CA SER A 384 26.47 3.72 -9.49
C SER A 384 25.66 4.98 -9.73
N LYS A 385 24.55 4.90 -10.45
CA LYS A 385 23.66 6.04 -10.69
C LYS A 385 23.04 6.55 -9.40
N ALA A 386 22.53 5.65 -8.55
CA ALA A 386 21.95 6.02 -7.25
C ALA A 386 22.95 6.79 -6.38
N ILE A 387 24.19 6.29 -6.31
CA ILE A 387 25.27 6.93 -5.55
C ILE A 387 25.63 8.29 -6.13
N ASN A 388 25.80 8.39 -7.46
CA ASN A 388 26.20 9.64 -8.11
C ASN A 388 25.12 10.72 -7.95
N TYR A 389 23.85 10.40 -8.20
CA TYR A 389 22.75 11.34 -7.98
C TYR A 389 22.66 11.82 -6.53
N ALA A 390 22.84 10.91 -5.57
CA ALA A 390 22.85 11.29 -4.16
C ALA A 390 24.00 12.25 -3.82
N LYS A 391 25.21 12.01 -4.36
CA LYS A 391 26.37 12.90 -4.18
C LYS A 391 26.19 14.26 -4.85
N GLU A 392 25.68 14.29 -6.07
CA GLU A 392 25.40 15.52 -6.80
C GLU A 392 24.35 16.38 -6.07
N LEU A 393 23.26 15.75 -5.60
CA LEU A 393 22.25 16.44 -4.82
C LEU A 393 22.82 16.97 -3.49
N ALA A 394 23.65 16.18 -2.81
CA ALA A 394 24.30 16.58 -1.57
C ALA A 394 25.25 17.78 -1.73
N ALA A 395 25.78 18.00 -2.92
CA ALA A 395 26.61 19.18 -3.19
C ALA A 395 25.82 20.49 -3.18
N THR A 396 24.50 20.43 -3.36
CA THR A 396 23.59 21.59 -3.41
C THR A 396 22.82 21.83 -2.10
N ILE A 397 22.86 20.87 -1.15
CA ILE A 397 22.11 20.93 0.10
C ILE A 397 23.05 21.10 1.29
N GLU A 398 22.71 22.00 2.21
CA GLU A 398 23.44 22.20 3.45
C GLU A 398 23.16 21.08 4.46
N CYS A 399 24.06 20.88 5.44
CA CYS A 399 23.86 19.90 6.50
C CYS A 399 22.71 20.30 7.41
N SER A 400 21.91 19.32 7.80
CA SER A 400 20.80 19.51 8.72
C SER A 400 21.30 19.60 10.17
N ASP A 401 20.66 20.45 10.97
CA ASP A 401 20.93 20.51 12.41
C ASP A 401 20.24 19.40 13.22
N ASN A 402 19.58 18.47 12.55
CA ASN A 402 18.85 17.38 13.20
C ASN A 402 19.78 16.40 13.91
N GLN A 403 19.68 16.35 15.25
CA GLN A 403 20.51 15.50 16.11
C GLN A 403 20.33 13.99 15.84
N ALA A 404 19.14 13.57 15.40
CA ALA A 404 18.91 12.16 15.06
C ALA A 404 19.72 11.74 13.81
N LEU A 405 19.81 12.62 12.80
CA LEU A 405 20.62 12.36 11.60
C LEU A 405 22.12 12.35 11.92
N LYS A 406 22.61 13.30 12.74
CA LYS A 406 24.00 13.32 13.22
C LYS A 406 24.35 12.04 13.99
N ARG A 407 23.43 11.55 14.83
CA ARG A 407 23.59 10.29 15.55
C ARG A 407 23.62 9.09 14.59
N ALA A 408 22.70 9.06 13.59
CA ALA A 408 22.68 8.00 12.57
C ALA A 408 24.00 7.98 11.76
N ALA A 409 24.49 9.14 11.33
CA ALA A 409 25.77 9.28 10.65
C ALA A 409 26.95 8.75 11.52
N SER A 410 26.97 9.09 12.80
CA SER A 410 28.00 8.59 13.74
C SER A 410 27.95 7.06 13.89
N ILE A 411 26.77 6.46 13.93
CA ILE A 411 26.58 5.01 13.98
C ILE A 411 27.14 4.38 12.69
N ILE A 412 26.82 4.93 11.54
CA ILE A 412 27.33 4.44 10.24
C ILE A 412 28.86 4.47 10.22
N LYS A 413 29.49 5.58 10.65
CA LYS A 413 30.94 5.73 10.71
C LYS A 413 31.59 4.74 11.68
N ALA A 414 30.95 4.49 12.84
CA ALA A 414 31.49 3.59 13.88
C ALA A 414 31.38 2.10 13.50
N TYR A 415 30.28 1.67 12.88
CA TYR A 415 30.01 0.26 12.64
C TYR A 415 30.40 -0.24 11.23
N ILE A 416 30.53 0.66 10.27
CA ILE A 416 30.84 0.28 8.89
C ILE A 416 32.25 0.75 8.51
N HIS A 417 32.44 2.05 8.34
CA HIS A 417 33.75 2.65 8.05
C HIS A 417 33.70 4.16 8.27
N PRO A 418 34.76 4.78 8.87
CA PRO A 418 34.81 6.24 9.07
C PRO A 418 34.60 7.05 7.80
N ASP A 419 35.12 6.57 6.65
CA ASP A 419 35.02 7.24 5.34
C ASP A 419 33.83 6.73 4.50
N TYR A 420 32.84 6.06 5.12
CA TYR A 420 31.66 5.61 4.38
C TYR A 420 30.76 6.80 4.08
N TYR A 421 30.82 7.29 2.86
CA TYR A 421 30.19 8.54 2.44
C TYR A 421 28.67 8.61 2.59
N LEU A 422 27.97 7.50 2.84
CA LEU A 422 26.54 7.53 3.22
C LEU A 422 26.32 8.31 4.52
N ALA A 423 27.28 8.28 5.45
CA ALA A 423 27.17 9.04 6.68
C ALA A 423 27.07 10.55 6.43
N ASP A 424 27.90 11.06 5.53
CA ASP A 424 27.90 12.49 5.18
C ASP A 424 26.64 12.90 4.39
N LEU A 425 26.07 11.96 3.62
CA LEU A 425 24.79 12.18 2.94
C LEU A 425 23.62 12.22 3.91
N VAL A 426 23.61 11.35 4.92
CA VAL A 426 22.55 11.29 5.95
C VAL A 426 22.46 12.58 6.74
N GLU A 427 23.59 13.25 7.03
CA GLU A 427 23.60 14.58 7.65
C GLU A 427 22.93 15.67 6.79
N LYS A 428 22.75 15.40 5.48
CA LYS A 428 22.06 16.26 4.52
C LYS A 428 20.64 15.79 4.16
N GLU A 429 20.07 14.88 4.94
CA GLU A 429 18.75 14.27 4.73
C GLU A 429 18.66 13.44 3.43
N ILE A 430 19.80 12.97 2.92
CA ILE A 430 19.89 12.15 1.72
C ILE A 430 20.40 10.76 2.10
N ALA A 431 19.75 9.72 1.55
CA ALA A 431 20.23 8.36 1.65
C ALA A 431 20.09 7.63 0.32
N TYR A 432 20.88 6.58 0.11
CA TYR A 432 20.70 5.65 -0.99
C TYR A 432 20.67 4.21 -0.46
N HIS A 433 20.00 3.34 -1.22
CA HIS A 433 19.96 1.91 -0.90
C HIS A 433 20.12 1.05 -2.15
N PHE A 434 20.78 -0.10 -2.00
CA PHE A 434 20.88 -1.15 -3.03
C PHE A 434 21.08 -2.51 -2.37
N GLY A 435 20.74 -3.60 -3.07
CA GLY A 435 20.57 -4.94 -2.50
C GLY A 435 21.76 -5.55 -1.75
N ASN A 436 22.99 -5.08 -1.97
CA ASN A 436 24.21 -5.59 -1.32
C ASN A 436 24.77 -4.65 -0.24
N MET A 437 23.94 -3.79 0.33
CA MET A 437 24.37 -2.95 1.46
C MET A 437 24.48 -3.76 2.75
N PRO A 438 25.35 -3.33 3.70
CA PRO A 438 25.41 -3.93 5.02
C PRO A 438 24.05 -3.93 5.71
N GLN A 439 23.72 -4.99 6.45
CA GLN A 439 22.42 -5.17 7.10
C GLN A 439 22.13 -4.16 8.23
N LEU A 440 23.14 -3.43 8.70
CA LEU A 440 23.01 -2.40 9.73
C LEU A 440 22.51 -1.05 9.19
N ILE A 441 22.37 -0.91 7.89
CA ILE A 441 21.83 0.26 7.19
C ILE A 441 20.42 -0.04 6.69
#